data_4f0234912c4c5ffed11515ce5ce3b2e5
#
_entry.id   4f0234912c4c5ffed11515ce5ce3b2e5
#
_cell.length_a   1.000
_cell.length_b   1.000
_cell.length_c   1.000
_cell.angle_alpha   90.00
_cell.angle_beta   90.00
_cell.angle_gamma   90.00
#
_symmetry.space_group_name_H-M   'P 1'
#
loop_
_entity.id
_entity.type
_entity.pdbx_description
1 polymer ?
#
loop_
_entity_poly.entity_id
_entity_poly.type
_entity_poly.pdbx_seq_one_letter_code
_entity_poly.pdbx_strand_id
1 'polypeptide(L)'
;MKRLISLPLILIFVVSCGNTQTDNQIKQNADAAENFIYLVLNEPDEAKKLMHDDFTFRYMGKIPVYAQGTSVIKKSYNKETYFKDFLEVVGALLPGGIVLTPLDVIADEDSAAVIMVGDAEGAYGEYDNEYVFTFKFKDGKIIEVDEYNSDVLVVEALYGNTLWPNSNPPLLEYFWHTKGPEYSEENFQMLVEKWNERVDKTSCSINNASVLTPKVQNENFDFLWMLVWPSEGARDACYAEWLSDHEEGWQEDIAGIMSNDIDNGAFLFNQEVGRFPKSWNDSDTFSHTYYFCNFNEGSDENTLHDYRADLNAISDFSENHWYTLLEPMFEPEMPADFVWLDMWSSDETKASDLEIWNSTDLPKRAAEMATCGPDGIAGIDFDGVSVRD
;
A
#
# COMPACT_ATOMS: atom_id res chain seq x y z
N MET A 1 -83.00 33.48 35.20
CA MET A 1 -81.62 33.91 35.63
C MET A 1 -80.62 32.95 35.08
N LYS A 2 -79.99 33.24 33.95
CA LYS A 2 -78.92 32.44 33.34
C LYS A 2 -77.58 33.08 33.72
N ARG A 3 -76.78 32.40 34.53
CA ARG A 3 -75.39 32.82 34.86
C ARG A 3 -74.47 32.48 33.68
N LEU A 4 -73.88 33.48 33.04
CA LEU A 4 -72.75 33.32 32.15
C LEU A 4 -71.47 33.06 32.96
N ILE A 5 -70.82 31.93 32.74
CA ILE A 5 -69.51 31.62 33.25
C ILE A 5 -68.52 32.10 32.19
N SER A 6 -67.82 33.18 32.57
CA SER A 6 -66.70 33.68 31.75
C SER A 6 -65.43 32.81 32.02
N LEU A 7 -64.98 32.07 31.04
CA LEU A 7 -63.71 31.32 31.06
C LEU A 7 -62.57 32.28 30.63
N PRO A 8 -61.51 32.46 31.44
CA PRO A 8 -60.36 33.24 30.97
C PRO A 8 -59.56 32.43 29.96
N LEU A 9 -59.38 33.01 28.77
CA LEU A 9 -58.50 32.48 27.73
C LEU A 9 -57.06 32.69 28.15
N ILE A 10 -56.38 31.65 28.63
CA ILE A 10 -54.95 31.68 28.94
C ILE A 10 -54.25 31.54 27.61
N LEU A 11 -53.73 32.66 27.08
CA LEU A 11 -52.83 32.68 25.93
C LEU A 11 -51.45 32.14 26.44
N ILE A 12 -51.15 30.90 26.13
CA ILE A 12 -49.79 30.33 26.33
C ILE A 12 -48.96 30.88 25.16
N PHE A 13 -48.17 31.93 25.44
CA PHE A 13 -47.04 32.28 24.58
C PHE A 13 -46.00 31.14 24.67
N VAL A 14 -45.98 30.25 23.69
CA VAL A 14 -44.83 29.43 23.44
C VAL A 14 -43.76 30.36 22.88
N VAL A 15 -42.91 30.88 23.77
CA VAL A 15 -41.66 31.52 23.38
C VAL A 15 -40.77 30.38 22.87
N SER A 16 -40.76 30.25 21.56
CA SER A 16 -39.73 29.44 20.88
C SER A 16 -38.39 30.18 21.14
N CYS A 17 -37.73 29.86 22.20
CA CYS A 17 -36.29 30.12 22.34
C CYS A 17 -35.64 29.23 21.27
N GLY A 18 -35.57 29.68 20.01
CA GLY A 18 -34.63 29.19 19.04
C GLY A 18 -33.24 29.23 19.73
N ASN A 19 -32.52 28.14 19.66
CA ASN A 19 -31.26 27.95 20.40
C ASN A 19 -30.19 28.85 19.74
N THR A 20 -30.22 30.15 20.06
CA THR A 20 -29.26 31.15 19.56
C THR A 20 -27.80 30.77 19.82
N GLN A 21 -27.57 29.89 20.80
CA GLN A 21 -26.24 29.36 21.12
C GLN A 21 -25.82 28.30 20.11
N THR A 22 -26.72 27.38 19.72
CA THR A 22 -26.50 26.37 18.67
C THR A 22 -26.25 27.04 17.32
N ASP A 23 -27.09 28.00 16.91
CA ASP A 23 -26.91 28.71 15.64
C ASP A 23 -25.56 29.45 15.58
N ASN A 24 -25.10 30.01 16.70
CA ASN A 24 -23.80 30.65 16.80
C ASN A 24 -22.65 29.62 16.68
N GLN A 25 -22.78 28.43 17.30
CA GLN A 25 -21.77 27.38 17.22
C GLN A 25 -21.64 26.86 15.78
N ILE A 26 -22.75 26.56 15.10
CA ILE A 26 -22.77 26.13 13.70
C ILE A 26 -22.06 27.15 12.82
N LYS A 27 -22.38 28.44 13.00
CA LYS A 27 -21.73 29.50 12.23
C LYS A 27 -20.22 29.58 12.52
N GLN A 28 -19.81 29.45 13.77
CA GLN A 28 -18.38 29.46 14.15
C GLN A 28 -17.63 28.27 13.54
N ASN A 29 -18.24 27.08 13.54
CA ASN A 29 -17.68 25.89 12.90
C ASN A 29 -17.53 26.08 11.38
N ALA A 30 -18.57 26.61 10.71
CA ALA A 30 -18.52 26.93 9.28
C ALA A 30 -17.40 27.93 8.97
N ASP A 31 -17.37 29.06 9.68
CA ASP A 31 -16.36 30.13 9.50
C ASP A 31 -14.93 29.57 9.76
N ALA A 32 -14.75 28.71 10.77
CA ALA A 32 -13.46 28.12 11.10
C ALA A 32 -13.00 27.11 10.02
N ALA A 33 -13.91 26.25 9.54
CA ALA A 33 -13.62 25.28 8.50
C ALA A 33 -13.28 25.95 7.17
N GLU A 34 -14.07 26.93 6.74
CA GLU A 34 -13.86 27.66 5.48
C GLU A 34 -12.50 28.38 5.46
N ASN A 35 -12.12 29.00 6.58
CA ASN A 35 -10.89 29.77 6.66
C ASN A 35 -9.65 28.90 6.96
N PHE A 36 -9.82 27.68 7.50
CA PHE A 36 -8.70 26.85 7.97
C PHE A 36 -7.66 26.58 6.90
N ILE A 37 -8.09 26.14 5.70
CA ILE A 37 -7.17 25.78 4.62
C ILE A 37 -6.40 27.01 4.12
N TYR A 38 -7.08 28.15 3.97
CA TYR A 38 -6.41 29.40 3.63
C TYR A 38 -5.34 29.76 4.66
N LEU A 39 -5.67 29.67 5.94
CA LEU A 39 -4.74 30.00 7.04
C LEU A 39 -3.57 29.04 7.10
N VAL A 40 -3.78 27.73 6.85
CA VAL A 40 -2.68 26.75 6.80
C VAL A 40 -1.64 27.14 5.76
N LEU A 41 -2.06 27.56 4.57
CA LEU A 41 -1.18 27.90 3.45
C LEU A 41 -0.52 29.28 3.61
N ASN A 42 -1.21 30.26 4.22
CA ASN A 42 -0.79 31.66 4.22
C ASN A 42 -0.42 32.21 5.60
N GLU A 43 -1.06 31.74 6.65
CA GLU A 43 -0.93 32.23 8.03
C GLU A 43 -0.88 31.06 9.03
N PRO A 44 0.14 30.17 8.96
CA PRO A 44 0.17 28.90 9.72
C PRO A 44 0.05 29.07 11.21
N ASP A 45 0.52 30.18 11.80
CA ASP A 45 0.40 30.43 13.24
C ASP A 45 -1.04 30.81 13.66
N GLU A 46 -1.84 31.38 12.76
CA GLU A 46 -3.28 31.59 12.99
C GLU A 46 -4.04 30.26 12.83
N ALA A 47 -3.69 29.43 11.82
CA ALA A 47 -4.26 28.10 11.67
C ALA A 47 -4.06 27.25 12.93
N LYS A 48 -2.85 27.24 13.51
CA LYS A 48 -2.54 26.51 14.76
C LYS A 48 -3.42 26.88 15.93
N LYS A 49 -3.95 28.11 16.00
CA LYS A 49 -4.86 28.56 17.06
C LYS A 49 -6.24 27.93 16.95
N LEU A 50 -6.66 27.58 15.75
CA LEU A 50 -7.92 26.88 15.48
C LEU A 50 -7.83 25.37 15.81
N MET A 51 -6.63 24.81 15.89
CA MET A 51 -6.40 23.38 16.07
C MET A 51 -6.40 22.99 17.56
N HIS A 52 -7.07 21.86 17.86
CA HIS A 52 -6.97 21.18 19.16
C HIS A 52 -5.57 20.61 19.37
N ASP A 53 -5.18 20.33 20.60
CA ASP A 53 -3.87 19.75 20.90
C ASP A 53 -3.75 18.29 20.40
N ASP A 54 -4.87 17.54 20.41
CA ASP A 54 -4.97 16.18 19.84
C ASP A 54 -5.36 16.20 18.36
N PHE A 55 -5.04 17.25 17.60
CA PHE A 55 -5.38 17.38 16.18
C PHE A 55 -4.83 16.22 15.34
N THR A 56 -5.65 15.73 14.42
CA THR A 56 -5.28 14.74 13.41
C THR A 56 -5.75 15.21 12.03
N PHE A 57 -4.87 15.14 11.05
CA PHE A 57 -5.19 15.26 9.65
C PHE A 57 -5.08 13.87 9.00
N ARG A 58 -6.03 13.51 8.12
CA ARG A 58 -6.00 12.25 7.36
C ARG A 58 -6.16 12.52 5.87
N TYR A 59 -5.25 11.98 5.10
CA TYR A 59 -5.42 11.88 3.65
C TYR A 59 -6.22 10.62 3.33
N MET A 60 -7.39 10.78 2.72
CA MET A 60 -8.35 9.69 2.48
C MET A 60 -8.17 8.99 1.14
N GLY A 61 -7.27 9.47 0.29
CA GLY A 61 -6.90 8.84 -0.97
C GLY A 61 -6.30 7.45 -0.78
N LYS A 62 -6.41 6.62 -1.81
CA LYS A 62 -5.90 5.24 -1.87
C LYS A 62 -4.82 5.08 -2.93
N ILE A 63 -3.84 5.98 -2.90
CA ILE A 63 -2.73 5.95 -3.85
C ILE A 63 -1.74 4.85 -3.42
N PRO A 64 -1.42 3.89 -4.30
CA PRO A 64 -0.40 2.89 -4.03
C PRO A 64 0.96 3.54 -3.74
N VAL A 65 1.70 3.00 -2.77
CA VAL A 65 3.00 3.57 -2.37
C VAL A 65 3.97 3.64 -3.54
N TYR A 66 4.01 2.61 -4.39
CA TYR A 66 4.88 2.58 -5.57
C TYR A 66 4.64 3.75 -6.55
N ALA A 67 3.40 4.26 -6.63
CA ALA A 67 3.05 5.35 -7.52
C ALA A 67 3.52 6.72 -7.03
N GLN A 68 3.97 6.82 -5.78
CA GLN A 68 4.33 8.05 -5.09
C GLN A 68 5.86 8.29 -5.00
N GLY A 69 6.68 7.37 -5.50
CA GLY A 69 8.15 7.49 -5.46
C GLY A 69 8.67 7.62 -4.03
N THR A 70 9.50 8.63 -3.77
CA THR A 70 10.11 8.90 -2.44
C THR A 70 9.36 9.94 -1.61
N SER A 71 8.35 10.60 -2.19
CA SER A 71 7.58 11.67 -1.53
C SER A 71 6.18 11.20 -1.17
N VAL A 72 6.10 10.10 -0.41
CA VAL A 72 4.82 9.42 -0.11
C VAL A 72 3.99 10.22 0.89
N ILE A 73 2.72 10.44 0.55
CA ILE A 73 1.72 11.01 1.45
C ILE A 73 1.29 9.93 2.45
N LYS A 74 1.52 10.17 3.75
CA LYS A 74 1.07 9.28 4.82
C LYS A 74 -0.43 9.37 5.04
N LYS A 75 -1.01 8.33 5.66
CA LYS A 75 -2.45 8.29 5.95
C LYS A 75 -2.87 9.26 7.04
N SER A 76 -1.99 9.55 7.98
CA SER A 76 -2.33 10.47 9.07
C SER A 76 -1.14 11.31 9.53
N TYR A 77 -1.46 12.51 10.03
CA TYR A 77 -0.51 13.47 10.58
C TYR A 77 -1.10 14.11 11.83
N ASN A 78 -0.30 14.23 12.87
CA ASN A 78 -0.65 15.07 14.02
C ASN A 78 -0.36 16.55 13.74
N LYS A 79 -0.67 17.43 14.69
CA LYS A 79 -0.47 18.88 14.56
C LYS A 79 0.95 19.29 14.16
N GLU A 80 1.99 18.62 14.68
CA GLU A 80 3.39 18.92 14.38
C GLU A 80 3.77 18.40 12.99
N THR A 81 3.50 17.11 12.73
CA THR A 81 3.86 16.45 11.46
C THR A 81 3.05 16.96 10.28
N TYR A 82 1.85 17.49 10.49
CA TYR A 82 1.08 18.14 9.44
C TYR A 82 1.82 19.35 8.86
N PHE A 83 2.35 20.24 9.70
CA PHE A 83 3.10 21.40 9.22
C PHE A 83 4.51 21.07 8.74
N LYS A 84 5.17 20.10 9.36
CA LYS A 84 6.55 19.77 9.06
C LYS A 84 6.65 18.80 7.87
N ASP A 85 5.92 17.68 7.93
CA ASP A 85 6.11 16.58 6.99
C ASP A 85 5.12 16.66 5.81
N PHE A 86 3.80 16.83 6.09
CA PHE A 86 2.80 16.88 5.02
C PHE A 86 2.97 18.10 4.11
N LEU A 87 3.08 19.31 4.68
CA LEU A 87 3.23 20.52 3.88
C LEU A 87 4.59 20.58 3.15
N GLU A 88 5.63 19.90 3.65
CA GLU A 88 6.90 19.75 2.91
C GLU A 88 6.69 18.90 1.64
N VAL A 89 6.00 17.76 1.76
CA VAL A 89 5.64 16.91 0.62
C VAL A 89 4.77 17.68 -0.39
N VAL A 90 3.71 18.36 0.09
CA VAL A 90 2.84 19.18 -0.76
C VAL A 90 3.63 20.29 -1.47
N GLY A 91 4.52 20.99 -0.77
CA GLY A 91 5.36 22.03 -1.35
C GLY A 91 6.35 21.51 -2.42
N ALA A 92 6.85 20.28 -2.28
CA ALA A 92 7.69 19.65 -3.30
C ALA A 92 6.88 19.23 -4.55
N LEU A 93 5.64 18.79 -4.35
CA LEU A 93 4.75 18.35 -5.43
C LEU A 93 4.04 19.51 -6.16
N LEU A 94 3.87 20.65 -5.48
CA LEU A 94 3.21 21.87 -5.98
C LEU A 94 4.19 23.05 -5.85
N PRO A 95 5.24 23.12 -6.67
CA PRO A 95 6.31 24.13 -6.52
C PRO A 95 5.82 25.57 -6.73
N GLY A 96 4.70 25.76 -7.44
CA GLY A 96 4.02 27.05 -7.61
C GLY A 96 2.99 27.37 -6.52
N GLY A 97 2.74 26.45 -5.60
CA GLY A 97 1.63 26.50 -4.65
C GLY A 97 0.30 26.13 -5.30
N ILE A 98 -0.78 26.28 -4.55
CA ILE A 98 -2.16 26.01 -4.99
C ILE A 98 -3.09 27.13 -4.54
N VAL A 99 -4.03 27.49 -5.40
CA VAL A 99 -5.14 28.38 -5.06
C VAL A 99 -6.38 27.54 -4.82
N LEU A 100 -6.87 27.52 -3.57
CA LEU A 100 -8.08 26.79 -3.18
C LEU A 100 -9.24 27.76 -3.02
N THR A 101 -10.34 27.52 -3.75
CA THR A 101 -11.54 28.35 -3.75
C THR A 101 -12.71 27.57 -3.15
N PRO A 102 -13.28 28.00 -2.00
CA PRO A 102 -14.47 27.40 -1.44
C PRO A 102 -15.68 27.59 -2.37
N LEU A 103 -16.44 26.51 -2.57
CA LEU A 103 -17.69 26.51 -3.33
C LEU A 103 -18.91 26.46 -2.41
N ASP A 104 -18.83 25.64 -1.34
CA ASP A 104 -19.93 25.46 -0.40
C ASP A 104 -19.39 25.01 0.97
N VAL A 105 -20.13 25.36 2.03
CA VAL A 105 -19.81 24.96 3.42
C VAL A 105 -21.08 24.43 4.07
N ILE A 106 -21.01 23.21 4.55
CA ILE A 106 -22.08 22.55 5.30
C ILE A 106 -21.57 22.35 6.73
N ALA A 107 -22.33 22.77 7.76
CA ALA A 107 -21.89 22.64 9.15
C ALA A 107 -23.04 22.30 10.08
N ASP A 108 -22.69 21.64 11.18
CA ASP A 108 -23.54 21.43 12.35
C ASP A 108 -22.79 21.79 13.66
N GLU A 109 -23.32 21.35 14.80
CA GLU A 109 -22.78 21.70 16.12
C GLU A 109 -21.37 21.11 16.37
N ASP A 110 -21.04 19.99 15.75
CA ASP A 110 -19.84 19.20 16.03
C ASP A 110 -18.94 19.00 14.78
N SER A 111 -19.43 19.31 13.59
CA SER A 111 -18.73 19.04 12.33
C SER A 111 -18.98 20.08 11.24
N ALA A 112 -18.11 20.08 10.22
CA ALA A 112 -18.31 20.80 8.98
C ALA A 112 -17.73 20.02 7.79
N ALA A 113 -18.22 20.35 6.58
CA ALA A 113 -17.63 19.95 5.33
C ALA A 113 -17.48 21.18 4.42
N VAL A 114 -16.31 21.32 3.79
CA VAL A 114 -16.02 22.37 2.83
C VAL A 114 -15.74 21.75 1.48
N ILE A 115 -16.50 22.13 0.47
CA ILE A 115 -16.29 21.74 -0.93
C ILE A 115 -15.45 22.83 -1.58
N MET A 116 -14.35 22.47 -2.21
CA MET A 116 -13.40 23.41 -2.81
C MET A 116 -12.96 22.94 -4.20
N VAL A 117 -12.52 23.89 -5.02
CA VAL A 117 -11.74 23.63 -6.23
C VAL A 117 -10.34 24.18 -6.04
N GLY A 118 -9.36 23.45 -6.55
CA GLY A 118 -7.96 23.85 -6.59
C GLY A 118 -7.53 24.18 -8.01
N ASP A 119 -6.67 25.21 -8.14
CA ASP A 119 -6.01 25.62 -9.37
C ASP A 119 -4.49 25.64 -9.07
N ALA A 120 -3.75 24.76 -9.72
CA ALA A 120 -2.31 24.61 -9.51
C ALA A 120 -1.60 23.96 -10.71
N GLU A 121 -0.30 24.23 -10.82
CA GLU A 121 0.61 23.44 -11.64
C GLU A 121 1.35 22.46 -10.75
N GLY A 122 1.14 21.17 -10.98
CA GLY A 122 1.87 20.09 -10.32
C GLY A 122 3.28 19.93 -10.87
N ALA A 123 4.09 19.09 -10.23
CA ALA A 123 5.46 18.83 -10.67
C ALA A 123 5.54 18.21 -12.09
N TYR A 124 4.45 17.60 -12.58
CA TYR A 124 4.40 16.89 -13.86
C TYR A 124 3.25 17.33 -14.77
N GLY A 125 2.43 18.30 -14.40
CA GLY A 125 1.35 18.84 -15.22
C GLY A 125 0.28 19.58 -14.44
N GLU A 126 -0.73 20.05 -15.16
CA GLU A 126 -1.88 20.79 -14.60
C GLU A 126 -2.62 19.99 -13.53
N TYR A 127 -2.87 20.62 -12.39
CA TYR A 127 -3.44 19.98 -11.21
C TYR A 127 -4.67 20.75 -10.72
N ASP A 128 -5.71 20.78 -11.53
CA ASP A 128 -7.02 21.37 -11.19
C ASP A 128 -7.89 20.29 -10.53
N ASN A 129 -7.79 20.17 -9.21
CA ASN A 129 -8.45 19.12 -8.46
C ASN A 129 -9.67 19.65 -7.69
N GLU A 130 -10.62 18.76 -7.43
CA GLU A 130 -11.79 19.01 -6.58
C GLU A 130 -11.57 18.37 -5.21
N TYR A 131 -11.99 19.09 -4.15
CA TYR A 131 -11.76 18.67 -2.77
C TYR A 131 -13.04 18.66 -1.97
N VAL A 132 -13.14 17.71 -1.04
CA VAL A 132 -14.00 17.79 0.12
C VAL A 132 -13.13 17.66 1.36
N PHE A 133 -13.10 18.70 2.19
CA PHE A 133 -12.51 18.62 3.52
C PHE A 133 -13.61 18.46 4.54
N THR A 134 -13.52 17.43 5.39
CA THR A 134 -14.43 17.27 6.54
C THR A 134 -13.70 17.63 7.83
N PHE A 135 -14.43 18.24 8.76
CA PHE A 135 -13.90 18.76 10.01
C PHE A 135 -14.71 18.22 11.18
N LYS A 136 -14.02 17.82 12.26
CA LYS A 136 -14.64 17.62 13.57
C LYS A 136 -14.13 18.63 14.56
N PHE A 137 -15.02 19.06 15.46
CA PHE A 137 -14.74 20.05 16.46
C PHE A 137 -14.84 19.48 17.87
N LYS A 138 -13.94 19.92 18.75
CA LYS A 138 -13.95 19.63 20.17
C LYS A 138 -13.49 20.88 20.93
N ASP A 139 -14.25 21.26 21.93
CA ASP A 139 -13.97 22.47 22.76
C ASP A 139 -13.77 23.75 21.91
N GLY A 140 -14.53 23.88 20.81
CA GLY A 140 -14.46 25.01 19.88
C GLY A 140 -13.22 25.04 18.99
N LYS A 141 -12.47 23.92 18.89
CA LYS A 141 -11.28 23.76 18.05
C LYS A 141 -11.41 22.57 17.11
N ILE A 142 -10.71 22.63 16.00
CA ILE A 142 -10.63 21.55 15.00
C ILE A 142 -9.78 20.43 15.60
N ILE A 143 -10.36 19.24 15.75
CA ILE A 143 -9.66 18.06 16.26
C ILE A 143 -9.32 17.06 15.15
N GLU A 144 -10.11 17.01 14.08
CA GLU A 144 -9.89 16.11 12.96
C GLU A 144 -10.21 16.82 11.64
N VAL A 145 -9.36 16.62 10.64
CA VAL A 145 -9.59 17.03 9.25
C VAL A 145 -9.31 15.85 8.35
N ASP A 146 -10.27 15.50 7.49
CA ASP A 146 -10.11 14.50 6.45
C ASP A 146 -10.15 15.18 5.07
N GLU A 147 -9.18 14.85 4.22
CA GLU A 147 -9.09 15.34 2.86
C GLU A 147 -9.48 14.27 1.85
N TYR A 148 -10.43 14.57 0.98
CA TYR A 148 -10.86 13.76 -0.16
C TYR A 148 -10.60 14.53 -1.44
N ASN A 149 -9.98 13.88 -2.43
CA ASN A 149 -9.71 14.46 -3.75
C ASN A 149 -9.62 13.37 -4.83
N SER A 150 -9.18 13.71 -6.04
CA SER A 150 -8.98 12.75 -7.13
C SER A 150 -7.59 12.12 -7.08
N ASP A 151 -7.51 10.84 -6.67
CA ASP A 151 -6.25 10.07 -6.67
C ASP A 151 -5.60 10.00 -8.05
N VAL A 152 -6.39 9.96 -9.13
CA VAL A 152 -5.88 9.92 -10.50
C VAL A 152 -5.08 11.19 -10.81
N LEU A 153 -5.65 12.37 -10.54
CA LEU A 153 -4.97 13.65 -10.76
C LEU A 153 -3.73 13.79 -9.88
N VAL A 154 -3.79 13.33 -8.61
CA VAL A 154 -2.61 13.31 -7.74
C VAL A 154 -1.49 12.47 -8.35
N VAL A 155 -1.78 11.27 -8.83
CA VAL A 155 -0.76 10.39 -9.41
C VAL A 155 -0.21 10.93 -10.72
N GLU A 156 -1.06 11.41 -11.63
CA GLU A 156 -0.64 11.89 -12.94
C GLU A 156 0.08 13.23 -12.87
N ALA A 157 -0.51 14.24 -12.24
CA ALA A 157 0.01 15.60 -12.24
C ALA A 157 1.10 15.86 -11.18
N LEU A 158 1.04 15.18 -10.02
CA LEU A 158 2.02 15.41 -8.95
C LEU A 158 3.18 14.43 -8.98
N TYR A 159 2.96 13.17 -9.38
CA TYR A 159 3.99 12.12 -9.37
C TYR A 159 4.46 11.71 -10.78
N GLY A 160 3.80 12.14 -11.85
CA GLY A 160 4.13 11.76 -13.22
C GLY A 160 3.97 10.27 -13.49
N ASN A 161 3.11 9.61 -12.73
CA ASN A 161 2.81 8.18 -12.84
C ASN A 161 1.39 7.97 -13.39
N THR A 162 1.06 6.74 -13.69
CA THR A 162 -0.28 6.34 -14.10
C THR A 162 -0.81 5.33 -13.09
N LEU A 163 -2.00 5.56 -12.56
CA LEU A 163 -2.75 4.50 -11.91
C LEU A 163 -3.17 3.52 -13.00
N TRP A 164 -2.63 2.34 -12.99
CA TRP A 164 -2.98 1.32 -13.96
C TRP A 164 -4.42 0.84 -13.75
N PRO A 165 -5.39 1.30 -14.55
CA PRO A 165 -6.81 1.04 -14.26
C PRO A 165 -7.22 -0.41 -14.52
N ASN A 166 -6.37 -1.23 -15.16
CA ASN A 166 -6.72 -2.60 -15.57
C ASN A 166 -5.56 -3.59 -15.51
N SER A 167 -4.42 -3.26 -14.95
CA SER A 167 -3.42 -4.30 -14.72
C SER A 167 -3.78 -4.99 -13.41
N ASN A 168 -4.36 -6.18 -13.51
CA ASN A 168 -4.12 -7.14 -12.44
C ASN A 168 -2.61 -7.17 -12.25
N PRO A 169 -2.11 -6.94 -11.02
CA PRO A 169 -0.68 -7.06 -10.78
C PRO A 169 -0.23 -8.44 -11.27
N PRO A 170 1.02 -8.59 -11.73
CA PRO A 170 1.54 -9.91 -12.05
C PRO A 170 1.31 -10.86 -10.89
N LEU A 171 0.91 -12.08 -11.17
CA LEU A 171 0.72 -13.10 -10.15
C LEU A 171 2.03 -13.84 -9.92
N LEU A 172 2.29 -14.19 -8.68
CA LEU A 172 3.38 -15.08 -8.31
C LEU A 172 2.83 -16.45 -7.95
N GLU A 173 3.32 -17.48 -8.60
CA GLU A 173 2.95 -18.86 -8.33
C GLU A 173 4.18 -19.66 -7.92
N TYR A 174 4.08 -20.39 -6.83
CA TYR A 174 5.16 -21.19 -6.27
C TYR A 174 4.79 -22.65 -6.26
N PHE A 175 5.73 -23.50 -6.69
CA PHE A 175 5.62 -24.94 -6.61
C PHE A 175 6.69 -25.47 -5.69
N TRP A 176 6.30 -26.27 -4.72
CA TRP A 176 7.22 -26.99 -3.84
C TRP A 176 7.77 -28.22 -4.56
N HIS A 177 9.08 -28.38 -4.52
CA HIS A 177 9.75 -29.53 -5.12
C HIS A 177 10.70 -30.19 -4.13
N THR A 178 10.75 -31.52 -4.21
CA THR A 178 11.75 -32.33 -3.50
C THR A 178 12.70 -32.98 -4.50
N LYS A 179 13.96 -33.12 -4.09
CA LYS A 179 15.02 -33.77 -4.89
C LYS A 179 14.79 -35.27 -4.93
N GLY A 180 14.77 -35.84 -6.11
CA GLY A 180 14.68 -37.27 -6.33
C GLY A 180 16.05 -37.96 -6.21
N PRO A 181 16.09 -39.33 -6.26
CA PRO A 181 17.32 -40.09 -6.15
C PRO A 181 18.32 -39.90 -7.30
N GLU A 182 17.85 -39.40 -8.44
CA GLU A 182 18.68 -39.10 -9.63
C GLU A 182 19.00 -37.61 -9.75
N TYR A 183 18.65 -36.79 -8.73
CA TYR A 183 18.97 -35.37 -8.73
C TYR A 183 20.50 -35.17 -8.76
N SER A 184 20.92 -34.33 -9.69
CA SER A 184 22.24 -33.69 -9.72
C SER A 184 22.08 -32.33 -10.38
N GLU A 185 23.00 -31.42 -10.18
CA GLU A 185 22.98 -30.12 -10.83
C GLU A 185 22.94 -30.23 -12.36
N GLU A 186 23.64 -31.21 -12.94
CA GLU A 186 23.65 -31.49 -14.37
C GLU A 186 22.27 -31.97 -14.87
N ASN A 187 21.65 -32.94 -14.16
CA ASN A 187 20.31 -33.42 -14.52
C ASN A 187 19.26 -32.34 -14.36
N PHE A 188 19.37 -31.52 -13.31
CA PHE A 188 18.46 -30.41 -13.09
C PHE A 188 18.59 -29.34 -14.17
N GLN A 189 19.83 -28.98 -14.57
CA GLN A 189 20.04 -28.03 -15.67
C GLN A 189 19.45 -28.54 -16.99
N MET A 190 19.64 -29.84 -17.34
CA MET A 190 18.99 -30.44 -18.51
C MET A 190 17.45 -30.37 -18.41
N LEU A 191 16.92 -30.52 -17.21
CA LEU A 191 15.47 -30.43 -16.97
C LEU A 191 14.94 -29.02 -17.21
N VAL A 192 15.67 -27.99 -16.74
CA VAL A 192 15.38 -26.57 -17.01
C VAL A 192 15.37 -26.28 -18.52
N GLU A 193 16.36 -26.80 -19.27
CA GLU A 193 16.43 -26.66 -20.72
C GLU A 193 15.22 -27.30 -21.41
N LYS A 194 14.83 -28.53 -21.02
CA LYS A 194 13.66 -29.22 -21.54
C LYS A 194 12.36 -28.50 -21.22
N TRP A 195 12.24 -27.94 -20.02
CA TRP A 195 11.08 -27.15 -19.63
C TRP A 195 10.94 -25.91 -20.52
N ASN A 196 12.02 -25.17 -20.73
CA ASN A 196 12.04 -24.02 -21.63
C ASN A 196 11.67 -24.40 -23.08
N GLU A 197 12.23 -25.50 -23.58
CA GLU A 197 11.88 -26.00 -24.92
C GLU A 197 10.39 -26.37 -25.06
N ARG A 198 9.76 -26.84 -23.98
CA ARG A 198 8.32 -27.11 -23.96
C ARG A 198 7.52 -25.83 -23.94
N VAL A 199 7.86 -24.89 -23.03
CA VAL A 199 7.21 -23.57 -22.94
C VAL A 199 7.31 -22.81 -24.25
N ASP A 200 8.44 -22.88 -24.98
CA ASP A 200 8.62 -22.23 -26.28
C ASP A 200 7.72 -22.80 -27.40
N LYS A 201 7.14 -24.00 -27.19
CA LYS A 201 6.18 -24.61 -28.13
C LYS A 201 4.74 -24.29 -27.78
N THR A 202 4.50 -23.61 -26.65
CA THR A 202 3.17 -23.21 -26.21
C THR A 202 2.88 -21.76 -26.57
N SER A 203 1.62 -21.36 -26.33
CA SER A 203 1.20 -19.95 -26.35
C SER A 203 1.34 -19.29 -24.98
N CYS A 204 2.00 -19.95 -24.02
CA CYS A 204 2.16 -19.45 -22.65
C CYS A 204 2.87 -18.09 -22.59
N SER A 205 2.26 -17.15 -21.89
CA SER A 205 2.86 -15.86 -21.57
C SER A 205 3.30 -15.90 -20.11
N ILE A 206 4.60 -16.08 -19.89
CA ILE A 206 5.24 -16.09 -18.57
C ILE A 206 6.21 -14.90 -18.53
N ASN A 207 6.08 -14.03 -17.53
CA ASN A 207 6.96 -12.85 -17.40
C ASN A 207 8.36 -13.22 -16.90
N ASN A 208 8.45 -14.23 -16.02
CA ASN A 208 9.71 -14.75 -15.48
C ASN A 208 9.45 -16.12 -14.85
N ALA A 209 10.46 -16.96 -14.86
CA ALA A 209 10.51 -18.18 -14.07
C ALA A 209 11.84 -18.27 -13.32
N SER A 210 11.80 -18.64 -12.04
CA SER A 210 12.98 -18.72 -11.19
C SER A 210 12.93 -19.94 -10.29
N VAL A 211 14.10 -20.41 -9.89
CA VAL A 211 14.28 -21.46 -8.87
C VAL A 211 14.81 -20.82 -7.60
N LEU A 212 14.14 -21.05 -6.49
CA LEU A 212 14.49 -20.51 -5.17
C LEU A 212 14.93 -21.64 -4.26
N THR A 213 16.15 -21.57 -3.78
CA THR A 213 16.71 -22.54 -2.81
C THR A 213 16.75 -21.91 -1.42
N PRO A 214 16.09 -22.51 -0.40
CA PRO A 214 16.12 -21.95 0.93
C PRO A 214 17.51 -22.05 1.54
N LYS A 215 17.99 -20.98 2.18
CA LYS A 215 19.31 -20.98 2.87
C LYS A 215 19.31 -21.83 4.13
N VAL A 216 18.14 -22.07 4.70
CA VAL A 216 17.93 -23.01 5.80
C VAL A 216 17.03 -24.13 5.29
N GLN A 217 17.48 -25.37 5.45
CA GLN A 217 16.74 -26.55 4.97
C GLN A 217 15.29 -26.52 5.48
N ASN A 218 14.34 -26.77 4.58
CA ASN A 218 12.93 -26.92 4.86
C ASN A 218 12.52 -28.39 4.87
N GLU A 219 11.57 -28.76 5.73
CA GLU A 219 11.12 -30.16 5.82
C GLU A 219 10.11 -30.54 4.71
N ASN A 220 9.46 -29.56 4.10
CA ASN A 220 8.39 -29.75 3.11
C ASN A 220 8.92 -29.72 1.67
N PHE A 221 10.03 -29.02 1.41
CA PHE A 221 10.60 -28.89 0.05
C PHE A 221 12.12 -28.67 0.11
N ASP A 222 12.79 -29.02 -0.98
CA ASP A 222 14.22 -28.73 -1.18
C ASP A 222 14.42 -27.40 -1.95
N PHE A 223 13.48 -27.05 -2.83
CA PHE A 223 13.47 -25.79 -3.58
C PHE A 223 12.06 -25.45 -4.05
N LEU A 224 11.87 -24.18 -4.41
CA LEU A 224 10.65 -23.69 -5.01
C LEU A 224 10.90 -23.40 -6.50
N TRP A 225 9.91 -23.70 -7.36
CA TRP A 225 9.84 -23.17 -8.70
C TRP A 225 8.82 -22.03 -8.71
N MET A 226 9.28 -20.82 -8.99
CA MET A 226 8.45 -19.63 -9.02
C MET A 226 8.13 -19.24 -10.46
N LEU A 227 6.87 -18.98 -10.75
CA LEU A 227 6.40 -18.41 -12.01
C LEU A 227 5.77 -17.04 -11.79
N VAL A 228 6.10 -16.09 -12.66
CA VAL A 228 5.51 -14.76 -12.69
C VAL A 228 4.57 -14.65 -13.88
N TRP A 229 3.27 -14.56 -13.61
CA TRP A 229 2.23 -14.51 -14.63
C TRP A 229 1.75 -13.08 -14.89
N PRO A 230 1.54 -12.65 -16.16
CA PRO A 230 0.99 -11.33 -16.44
C PRO A 230 -0.47 -11.17 -15.97
N SER A 231 -1.22 -12.28 -15.85
CA SER A 231 -2.60 -12.29 -15.35
C SER A 231 -3.07 -13.72 -15.09
N GLU A 232 -4.16 -13.87 -14.33
CA GLU A 232 -4.83 -15.16 -14.11
C GLU A 232 -5.30 -15.80 -15.44
N GLY A 233 -5.86 -15.00 -16.34
CA GLY A 233 -6.28 -15.52 -17.65
C GLY A 233 -5.13 -16.04 -18.50
N ALA A 234 -3.94 -15.44 -18.44
CA ALA A 234 -2.74 -15.94 -19.14
C ALA A 234 -2.25 -17.26 -18.51
N ARG A 235 -2.28 -17.34 -17.17
CA ARG A 235 -1.97 -18.56 -16.43
C ARG A 235 -2.91 -19.71 -16.81
N ASP A 236 -4.21 -19.49 -16.73
CA ASP A 236 -5.22 -20.51 -17.01
C ASP A 236 -5.16 -21.00 -18.46
N ALA A 237 -4.92 -20.09 -19.42
CA ALA A 237 -4.75 -20.46 -20.82
C ALA A 237 -3.49 -21.33 -21.02
N CYS A 238 -2.37 -20.96 -20.37
CA CYS A 238 -1.15 -21.75 -20.38
C CYS A 238 -1.35 -23.16 -19.81
N TYR A 239 -2.01 -23.27 -18.65
CA TYR A 239 -2.27 -24.57 -18.03
C TYR A 239 -3.19 -25.44 -18.86
N ALA A 240 -4.21 -24.89 -19.51
CA ALA A 240 -5.08 -25.65 -20.39
C ALA A 240 -4.29 -26.30 -21.55
N GLU A 241 -3.35 -25.58 -22.15
CA GLU A 241 -2.46 -26.09 -23.19
C GLU A 241 -1.43 -27.07 -22.63
N TRP A 242 -0.79 -26.73 -21.52
CA TRP A 242 0.20 -27.59 -20.88
C TRP A 242 -0.34 -28.96 -20.50
N LEU A 243 -1.50 -28.99 -19.83
CA LEU A 243 -2.16 -30.25 -19.42
C LEU A 243 -2.57 -31.12 -20.62
N SER A 244 -2.95 -30.50 -21.73
CA SER A 244 -3.33 -31.20 -22.94
C SER A 244 -2.14 -31.83 -23.66
N ASP A 245 -1.05 -31.09 -23.82
CA ASP A 245 -0.03 -31.41 -24.83
C ASP A 245 1.37 -31.70 -24.25
N HIS A 246 1.63 -31.30 -23.00
CA HIS A 246 2.98 -31.33 -22.43
C HIS A 246 3.12 -32.08 -21.11
N GLU A 247 2.06 -32.18 -20.31
CA GLU A 247 2.10 -32.71 -18.94
C GLU A 247 2.63 -34.15 -18.86
N GLU A 248 2.14 -35.07 -19.73
CA GLU A 248 2.58 -36.47 -19.73
C GLU A 248 4.11 -36.56 -19.96
N GLY A 249 4.61 -35.86 -20.97
CA GLY A 249 6.05 -35.85 -21.27
C GLY A 249 6.88 -35.11 -20.22
N TRP A 250 6.31 -34.11 -19.52
CA TRP A 250 6.96 -33.45 -18.41
C TRP A 250 7.12 -34.37 -17.20
N GLN A 251 6.07 -35.13 -16.84
CA GLN A 251 6.13 -36.12 -15.79
C GLN A 251 7.17 -37.22 -16.06
N GLU A 252 7.37 -37.60 -17.33
CA GLU A 252 8.45 -38.51 -17.73
C GLU A 252 9.84 -37.85 -17.54
N ASP A 253 9.98 -36.58 -17.91
CA ASP A 253 11.26 -35.88 -17.82
C ASP A 253 11.69 -35.64 -16.36
N ILE A 254 10.77 -35.36 -15.43
CA ILE A 254 11.09 -35.13 -14.02
C ILE A 254 11.29 -36.41 -13.21
N ALA A 255 10.87 -37.56 -13.75
CA ALA A 255 10.88 -38.83 -13.03
C ALA A 255 12.28 -39.16 -12.48
N GLY A 256 12.38 -39.40 -11.18
CA GLY A 256 13.64 -39.69 -10.48
C GLY A 256 14.51 -38.45 -10.19
N ILE A 257 14.32 -37.34 -10.89
CA ILE A 257 15.12 -36.12 -10.68
C ILE A 257 14.48 -35.23 -9.61
N MET A 258 13.19 -34.95 -9.75
CA MET A 258 12.45 -34.18 -8.75
C MET A 258 11.00 -34.66 -8.68
N SER A 259 10.29 -34.29 -7.63
CA SER A 259 8.85 -34.48 -7.53
C SER A 259 8.17 -33.17 -7.15
N ASN A 260 6.96 -32.99 -7.61
CA ASN A 260 6.06 -31.92 -7.22
C ASN A 260 4.74 -32.51 -6.71
N ASP A 261 4.17 -31.89 -5.72
CA ASP A 261 2.82 -32.18 -5.24
C ASP A 261 1.95 -30.95 -5.56
N ILE A 262 1.34 -30.97 -6.75
CA ILE A 262 0.52 -29.84 -7.24
C ILE A 262 -0.69 -29.61 -6.34
N ASP A 263 -1.25 -30.65 -5.74
CA ASP A 263 -2.45 -30.57 -4.92
C ASP A 263 -2.17 -29.92 -3.53
N ASN A 264 -0.94 -30.07 -3.01
CA ASN A 264 -0.58 -29.56 -1.69
C ASN A 264 0.63 -28.60 -1.69
N GLY A 265 1.27 -28.40 -2.82
CA GLY A 265 2.50 -27.61 -2.94
C GLY A 265 2.48 -26.54 -4.02
N ALA A 266 1.30 -26.13 -4.49
CA ALA A 266 1.14 -25.03 -5.47
C ALA A 266 0.41 -23.85 -4.80
N PHE A 267 1.04 -22.68 -4.81
CA PHE A 267 0.55 -21.50 -4.09
C PHE A 267 0.56 -20.27 -4.99
N LEU A 268 -0.61 -19.67 -5.20
CA LEU A 268 -0.80 -18.49 -6.04
C LEU A 268 -1.04 -17.24 -5.18
N PHE A 269 -0.36 -16.15 -5.53
CA PHE A 269 -0.45 -14.88 -4.85
C PHE A 269 -0.70 -13.73 -5.82
N ASN A 270 -1.57 -12.81 -5.42
CA ASN A 270 -1.54 -11.43 -5.90
C ASN A 270 -0.34 -10.71 -5.31
N GLN A 271 0.14 -9.66 -5.99
CA GLN A 271 1.18 -8.81 -5.44
C GLN A 271 0.80 -7.33 -5.51
N GLU A 272 1.22 -6.58 -4.50
CA GLU A 272 1.20 -5.14 -4.48
C GLU A 272 2.65 -4.64 -4.37
N VAL A 273 3.20 -4.12 -5.48
CA VAL A 273 4.57 -3.59 -5.47
C VAL A 273 4.65 -2.40 -4.53
N GLY A 274 5.57 -2.45 -3.58
CA GLY A 274 5.79 -1.37 -2.63
C GLY A 274 6.90 -0.41 -3.07
N ARG A 275 7.91 -0.94 -3.77
CA ARG A 275 9.02 -0.19 -4.32
C ARG A 275 9.51 -0.89 -5.57
N PHE A 276 9.63 -0.14 -6.67
CA PHE A 276 10.34 -0.61 -7.87
C PHE A 276 11.84 -0.39 -7.73
N PRO A 277 12.69 -1.26 -8.31
CA PRO A 277 14.12 -1.00 -8.39
C PRO A 277 14.38 0.20 -9.32
N LYS A 278 15.42 0.98 -9.03
CA LYS A 278 15.90 2.04 -9.92
C LYS A 278 16.59 1.44 -11.17
N SER A 279 17.16 0.27 -11.02
CA SER A 279 17.77 -0.54 -12.08
C SER A 279 17.48 -2.01 -11.84
N TRP A 280 16.96 -2.70 -12.85
CA TRP A 280 16.78 -4.15 -12.77
C TRP A 280 18.11 -4.87 -12.67
N ASN A 281 18.10 -6.02 -12.01
CA ASN A 281 19.28 -6.86 -11.89
C ASN A 281 19.61 -7.49 -13.26
N ASP A 282 20.85 -7.30 -13.74
CA ASP A 282 21.33 -7.90 -15.01
C ASP A 282 21.88 -9.32 -14.80
N SER A 283 21.93 -9.82 -13.55
CA SER A 283 22.38 -11.17 -13.21
C SER A 283 21.19 -12.12 -13.11
N ASP A 284 21.37 -13.36 -13.55
CA ASP A 284 20.38 -14.41 -13.35
C ASP A 284 20.24 -14.81 -11.87
N THR A 285 21.18 -14.41 -11.00
CA THR A 285 21.15 -14.71 -9.57
C THR A 285 20.66 -13.52 -8.75
N PHE A 286 19.94 -13.81 -7.65
CA PHE A 286 19.39 -12.81 -6.75
C PHE A 286 19.16 -13.40 -5.34
N SER A 287 18.89 -12.54 -4.35
CA SER A 287 18.55 -12.94 -2.99
C SER A 287 17.13 -12.48 -2.65
N HIS A 288 16.34 -13.37 -2.09
CA HIS A 288 14.97 -13.12 -1.62
C HIS A 288 14.86 -13.32 -0.11
N THR A 289 13.97 -12.52 0.52
CA THR A 289 13.58 -12.75 1.91
C THR A 289 12.06 -12.57 2.03
N TYR A 290 11.38 -13.59 2.55
CA TYR A 290 9.96 -13.56 2.85
C TYR A 290 9.73 -13.34 4.33
N TYR A 291 8.80 -12.44 4.67
CA TYR A 291 8.35 -12.19 6.03
C TYR A 291 6.85 -12.42 6.10
N PHE A 292 6.43 -13.38 6.92
CA PHE A 292 5.01 -13.66 7.21
C PHE A 292 4.65 -12.96 8.50
N CYS A 293 3.85 -11.90 8.44
CA CYS A 293 3.70 -10.94 9.51
C CYS A 293 2.26 -10.83 10.00
N ASN A 294 2.09 -10.65 11.31
CA ASN A 294 0.83 -10.27 11.93
C ASN A 294 0.99 -8.93 12.64
N PHE A 295 -0.02 -8.07 12.56
CA PHE A 295 -0.01 -6.79 13.23
C PHE A 295 0.00 -6.94 14.75
N ASN A 296 0.80 -6.15 15.42
CA ASN A 296 0.75 -6.01 16.86
C ASN A 296 -0.47 -5.16 17.28
N GLU A 297 -0.85 -5.23 18.58
CA GLU A 297 -1.97 -4.47 19.11
C GLU A 297 -1.81 -2.95 18.83
N GLY A 298 -2.82 -2.37 18.19
CA GLY A 298 -2.86 -0.95 17.83
C GLY A 298 -2.24 -0.62 16.46
N SER A 299 -1.77 -1.62 15.72
CA SER A 299 -1.27 -1.47 14.34
C SER A 299 -2.25 -2.07 13.33
N ASP A 300 -2.24 -1.55 12.11
CA ASP A 300 -3.12 -1.92 11.02
C ASP A 300 -2.47 -1.62 9.65
N GLU A 301 -3.24 -1.77 8.57
CA GLU A 301 -2.80 -1.45 7.20
C GLU A 301 -2.36 0.01 7.03
N ASN A 302 -2.94 0.96 7.78
CA ASN A 302 -2.52 2.37 7.70
C ASN A 302 -1.14 2.55 8.34
N THR A 303 -0.88 1.84 9.46
CA THR A 303 0.44 1.82 10.10
C THR A 303 1.50 1.24 9.16
N LEU A 304 1.16 0.15 8.45
CA LEU A 304 2.01 -0.45 7.42
C LEU A 304 2.26 0.50 6.25
N HIS A 305 1.22 1.20 5.78
CA HIS A 305 1.36 2.21 4.73
C HIS A 305 2.35 3.32 5.13
N ASP A 306 2.20 3.87 6.34
CA ASP A 306 3.07 4.94 6.84
C ASP A 306 4.52 4.46 7.06
N TYR A 307 4.70 3.22 7.49
CA TYR A 307 6.02 2.57 7.56
C TYR A 307 6.66 2.45 6.17
N ARG A 308 5.90 2.00 5.17
CA ARG A 308 6.35 1.89 3.77
C ARG A 308 6.72 3.25 3.18
N ALA A 309 5.99 4.30 3.55
CA ALA A 309 6.29 5.68 3.14
C ALA A 309 7.69 6.09 3.59
N ASP A 310 8.01 5.88 4.88
CA ASP A 310 9.32 6.24 5.44
C ASP A 310 10.44 5.34 4.90
N LEU A 311 10.17 4.04 4.66
CA LEU A 311 11.12 3.13 4.02
C LEU A 311 11.44 3.60 2.58
N ASN A 312 10.43 4.01 1.82
CA ASN A 312 10.62 4.49 0.44
C ASN A 312 11.36 5.84 0.36
N ALA A 313 11.30 6.64 1.42
CA ALA A 313 12.07 7.89 1.52
C ALA A 313 13.59 7.67 1.65
N ILE A 314 14.05 6.45 1.97
CA ILE A 314 15.48 6.14 2.01
C ILE A 314 16.02 6.07 0.58
N SER A 315 16.83 7.07 0.19
CA SER A 315 17.42 7.18 -1.15
C SER A 315 18.65 6.29 -1.36
N ASP A 316 19.31 5.90 -0.25
CA ASP A 316 20.65 5.30 -0.24
C ASP A 316 20.61 3.76 -0.38
N PHE A 317 19.45 3.16 -0.42
CA PHE A 317 19.33 1.73 -0.75
C PHE A 317 19.87 1.43 -2.15
N SER A 318 20.35 0.21 -2.34
CA SER A 318 20.87 -0.26 -3.61
C SER A 318 19.84 -0.05 -4.75
N GLU A 319 20.34 0.21 -5.96
CA GLU A 319 19.49 0.50 -7.12
C GLU A 319 18.62 -0.71 -7.52
N ASN A 320 19.04 -1.92 -7.15
CA ASN A 320 18.34 -3.17 -7.46
C ASN A 320 17.37 -3.62 -6.34
N HIS A 321 17.36 -2.93 -5.19
CA HIS A 321 16.42 -3.29 -4.12
C HIS A 321 14.99 -2.94 -4.50
N TRP A 322 14.12 -3.89 -4.34
CA TRP A 322 12.68 -3.70 -4.44
C TRP A 322 11.93 -4.63 -3.49
N TYR A 323 10.68 -4.31 -3.20
CA TYR A 323 9.83 -5.16 -2.39
C TYR A 323 8.38 -5.14 -2.88
N THR A 324 7.67 -6.20 -2.54
CA THR A 324 6.24 -6.34 -2.80
C THR A 324 5.53 -6.95 -1.60
N LEU A 325 4.24 -6.66 -1.44
CA LEU A 325 3.35 -7.40 -0.55
C LEU A 325 2.67 -8.50 -1.36
N LEU A 326 2.52 -9.67 -0.76
CA LEU A 326 1.88 -10.83 -1.36
C LEU A 326 0.55 -11.10 -0.63
N GLU A 327 -0.52 -11.24 -1.39
CA GLU A 327 -1.84 -11.62 -0.91
C GLU A 327 -2.16 -13.03 -1.40
N PRO A 328 -2.34 -14.02 -0.51
CA PRO A 328 -2.68 -15.39 -0.91
C PRO A 328 -4.02 -15.44 -1.66
N MET A 329 -4.06 -16.14 -2.79
CA MET A 329 -5.30 -16.46 -3.52
C MET A 329 -5.87 -17.83 -3.10
N PHE A 330 -5.50 -18.30 -1.93
CA PHE A 330 -5.94 -19.55 -1.29
C PHE A 330 -6.15 -19.29 0.20
N GLU A 331 -6.77 -20.22 0.90
CA GLU A 331 -6.93 -20.12 2.36
C GLU A 331 -5.68 -20.73 3.04
N PRO A 332 -4.79 -19.91 3.65
CA PRO A 332 -3.56 -20.41 4.25
C PRO A 332 -3.84 -21.14 5.57
N GLU A 333 -3.12 -22.20 5.85
CA GLU A 333 -3.22 -22.94 7.14
C GLU A 333 -2.81 -22.06 8.33
N MET A 334 -1.85 -21.17 8.13
CA MET A 334 -1.41 -20.16 9.11
C MET A 334 -1.62 -18.78 8.48
N PRO A 335 -2.72 -18.09 8.79
CA PRO A 335 -2.99 -16.76 8.24
C PRO A 335 -1.94 -15.76 8.75
N ALA A 336 -1.46 -14.93 7.85
CA ALA A 336 -0.69 -13.73 8.14
C ALA A 336 -1.51 -12.52 7.71
N ASP A 337 -1.40 -11.40 8.44
CA ASP A 337 -2.07 -10.16 8.05
C ASP A 337 -1.46 -9.60 6.76
N PHE A 338 -0.16 -9.79 6.56
CA PHE A 338 0.53 -9.50 5.30
C PHE A 338 1.77 -10.38 5.13
N VAL A 339 2.14 -10.62 3.87
CA VAL A 339 3.40 -11.27 3.50
C VAL A 339 4.25 -10.25 2.76
N TRP A 340 5.44 -9.97 3.30
CA TRP A 340 6.40 -9.05 2.70
C TRP A 340 7.49 -9.86 2.00
N LEU A 341 7.79 -9.50 0.76
CA LEU A 341 8.88 -10.07 -0.03
C LEU A 341 9.87 -8.97 -0.40
N ASP A 342 11.09 -9.07 0.14
CA ASP A 342 12.23 -8.25 -0.25
C ASP A 342 13.11 -8.96 -1.27
N MET A 343 13.67 -8.21 -2.22
CA MET A 343 14.51 -8.71 -3.29
C MET A 343 15.74 -7.82 -3.51
N TRP A 344 16.90 -8.47 -3.66
CA TRP A 344 18.20 -7.84 -3.91
C TRP A 344 18.96 -8.58 -5.01
N SER A 345 19.91 -7.92 -5.66
CA SER A 345 20.77 -8.56 -6.66
C SER A 345 21.75 -9.58 -6.07
N SER A 346 22.08 -9.45 -4.78
CA SER A 346 22.99 -10.38 -4.08
C SER A 346 22.89 -10.24 -2.55
N ASP A 347 23.53 -11.15 -1.83
CA ASP A 347 23.66 -11.08 -0.37
C ASP A 347 24.50 -9.89 0.10
N GLU A 348 25.47 -9.46 -0.69
CA GLU A 348 26.28 -8.27 -0.38
C GLU A 348 25.43 -7.00 -0.44
N THR A 349 24.58 -6.86 -1.47
CA THR A 349 23.66 -5.73 -1.57
C THR A 349 22.63 -5.74 -0.47
N LYS A 350 22.08 -6.91 -0.14
CA LYS A 350 21.19 -7.12 1.01
C LYS A 350 21.85 -6.66 2.31
N ALA A 351 23.08 -7.10 2.58
CA ALA A 351 23.79 -6.77 3.81
C ALA A 351 24.04 -5.26 3.93
N SER A 352 24.41 -4.59 2.81
CA SER A 352 24.60 -3.15 2.75
C SER A 352 23.29 -2.39 3.04
N ASP A 353 22.19 -2.79 2.42
CA ASP A 353 20.89 -2.14 2.62
C ASP A 353 20.36 -2.35 4.05
N LEU A 354 20.59 -3.53 4.64
CA LEU A 354 20.26 -3.79 6.03
C LEU A 354 21.10 -2.94 7.01
N GLU A 355 22.36 -2.62 6.70
CA GLU A 355 23.15 -1.66 7.49
C GLU A 355 22.54 -0.26 7.45
N ILE A 356 22.08 0.20 6.27
CA ILE A 356 21.40 1.48 6.11
C ILE A 356 20.08 1.48 6.91
N TRP A 357 19.24 0.46 6.75
CA TRP A 357 17.99 0.31 7.48
C TRP A 357 18.22 0.29 8.99
N ASN A 358 19.22 -0.46 9.49
CA ASN A 358 19.58 -0.53 10.90
C ASN A 358 20.13 0.81 11.48
N SER A 359 20.57 1.73 10.63
CA SER A 359 21.01 3.05 11.05
C SER A 359 19.86 4.03 11.33
N THR A 360 18.63 3.66 10.99
CA THR A 360 17.39 4.44 11.16
C THR A 360 16.59 3.97 12.39
N ASP A 361 15.42 4.56 12.62
CA ASP A 361 14.45 4.08 13.62
C ASP A 361 13.49 3.01 13.07
N LEU A 362 13.56 2.70 11.77
CA LEU A 362 12.66 1.75 11.11
C LEU A 362 12.69 0.34 11.70
N PRO A 363 13.85 -0.24 12.11
CA PRO A 363 13.87 -1.55 12.78
C PRO A 363 13.00 -1.59 14.04
N LYS A 364 13.06 -0.53 14.84
CA LYS A 364 12.26 -0.42 16.05
C LYS A 364 10.77 -0.31 15.70
N ARG A 365 10.43 0.52 14.73
CA ARG A 365 9.05 0.71 14.28
C ARG A 365 8.47 -0.55 13.64
N ALA A 366 9.25 -1.29 12.86
CA ALA A 366 8.84 -2.59 12.33
C ALA A 366 8.47 -3.56 13.46
N ALA A 367 9.32 -3.67 14.51
CA ALA A 367 9.08 -4.53 15.65
C ALA A 367 7.89 -4.07 16.53
N GLU A 368 7.61 -2.76 16.58
CA GLU A 368 6.41 -2.22 17.24
C GLU A 368 5.14 -2.49 16.42
N MET A 369 5.24 -2.44 15.09
CA MET A 369 4.12 -2.60 14.16
C MET A 369 3.69 -4.06 13.99
N ALA A 370 4.64 -4.99 13.84
CA ALA A 370 4.34 -6.35 13.47
C ALA A 370 5.29 -7.37 14.11
N THR A 371 4.81 -8.60 14.19
CA THR A 371 5.61 -9.79 14.50
C THR A 371 5.63 -10.69 13.27
N CYS A 372 6.82 -11.00 12.76
CA CYS A 372 7.05 -11.82 11.58
C CYS A 372 7.84 -13.08 11.97
N GLY A 373 7.19 -14.23 11.99
CA GLY A 373 7.79 -15.47 12.45
C GLY A 373 7.83 -15.60 13.99
N PRO A 374 8.55 -16.62 14.52
CA PRO A 374 8.45 -16.97 15.93
C PRO A 374 9.15 -16.00 16.89
N ASP A 375 10.15 -15.24 16.42
CA ASP A 375 11.06 -14.44 17.28
C ASP A 375 11.16 -12.97 16.84
N GLY A 376 10.02 -12.31 16.60
CA GLY A 376 9.97 -10.89 16.20
C GLY A 376 9.98 -10.69 14.68
N ILE A 377 10.93 -9.93 14.14
CA ILE A 377 11.06 -9.76 12.68
C ILE A 377 12.08 -10.79 12.17
N ALA A 378 11.61 -11.96 11.79
CA ALA A 378 12.42 -13.04 11.23
C ALA A 378 11.93 -13.37 9.81
N GLY A 379 12.85 -13.29 8.85
CA GLY A 379 12.59 -13.63 7.45
C GLY A 379 13.10 -15.03 7.09
N ILE A 380 12.55 -15.56 6.00
CA ILE A 380 13.00 -16.81 5.38
C ILE A 380 13.77 -16.45 4.12
N ASP A 381 15.05 -16.77 4.12
CA ASP A 381 15.99 -16.41 3.05
C ASP A 381 16.11 -17.48 1.97
N PHE A 382 16.17 -17.03 0.73
CA PHE A 382 16.39 -17.87 -0.44
C PHE A 382 17.48 -17.30 -1.35
N ASP A 383 18.25 -18.22 -1.94
CA ASP A 383 19.04 -17.94 -3.15
C ASP A 383 18.15 -18.20 -4.37
N GLY A 384 18.03 -17.21 -5.25
CA GLY A 384 17.26 -17.29 -6.46
C GLY A 384 18.13 -17.37 -7.71
N VAL A 385 17.64 -18.12 -8.71
CA VAL A 385 18.24 -18.19 -10.05
C VAL A 385 17.12 -18.06 -11.07
N SER A 386 17.18 -17.05 -11.96
CA SER A 386 16.28 -16.96 -13.11
C SER A 386 16.58 -18.10 -14.08
N VAL A 387 15.53 -18.79 -14.53
CA VAL A 387 15.61 -19.88 -15.51
C VAL A 387 14.87 -19.53 -16.80
N ARG A 388 14.12 -18.43 -16.79
CA ARG A 388 13.45 -17.81 -17.92
C ARG A 388 13.13 -16.35 -17.63
N ASP A 389 13.44 -15.48 -18.61
CA ASP A 389 13.08 -14.03 -18.61
C ASP A 389 12.01 -13.75 -19.66
#